data_01a76a9104b1ad2a6fbda067dd112007
#
_entry.id   01a76a9104b1ad2a6fbda067dd112007
#
_cell.length_a   1.000
_cell.length_b   1.000
_cell.length_c   1.000
_cell.angle_alpha   90.00
_cell.angle_beta   90.00
_cell.angle_gamma   90.00
#
_symmetry.space_group_name_H-M   'P 1'
#
loop_
_entity.id
_entity.type
_entity.pdbx_description
1 polymer ?
#
loop_
_entity_poly.entity_id
_entity_poly.type
_entity_poly.pdbx_seq_one_letter_code
_entity_poly.pdbx_strand_id
1 'polypeptide(L)' 'MNTVTYTVPNISCKHCTHTITMELSEIEGVTNVEADVMTQLVKVTFDAPATEQIIKDTLAEINYPAAN' A
#
# COMPACT_ATOMS: atom_id res chain seq x y z
N MET A 1 -2.07 -8.46 14.55
CA MET A 1 -2.19 -7.92 13.19
C MET A 1 -2.52 -6.45 13.24
N ASN A 2 -1.96 -5.70 12.31
CA ASN A 2 -2.16 -4.27 12.25
C ASN A 2 -2.78 -3.91 10.90
N THR A 3 -3.68 -2.94 10.89
CA THR A 3 -4.29 -2.45 9.67
C THR A 3 -4.09 -0.94 9.59
N VAL A 4 -3.57 -0.49 8.46
CA VAL A 4 -3.35 0.93 8.21
C VAL A 4 -3.98 1.33 6.90
N THR A 5 -4.39 2.58 6.80
CA THR A 5 -4.96 3.12 5.57
C THR A 5 -4.18 4.36 5.18
N TYR A 6 -3.75 4.41 3.93
CA TYR A 6 -3.02 5.55 3.39
C TYR A 6 -3.80 6.16 2.23
N THR A 7 -3.70 7.48 2.09
CA THR A 7 -4.20 8.15 0.91
C THR A 7 -3.06 8.24 -0.10
N VAL A 8 -3.28 7.74 -1.31
CA VAL A 8 -2.28 7.75 -2.37
C VAL A 8 -2.85 8.49 -3.57
N PRO A 9 -2.60 9.79 -3.66
CA PRO A 9 -3.23 10.62 -4.70
C PRO A 9 -2.78 10.29 -6.13
N ASN A 10 -1.69 9.56 -6.29
CA ASN A 10 -1.22 9.15 -7.62
C ASN A 10 -2.01 7.99 -8.22
N ILE A 11 -2.90 7.38 -7.45
CA ILE A 11 -3.74 6.32 -7.97
C ILE A 11 -4.74 6.94 -8.96
N SER A 12 -4.68 6.50 -10.21
CA SER A 12 -5.55 7.04 -11.25
C SER A 12 -6.21 5.97 -12.11
N CYS A 13 -5.79 4.71 -11.97
CA CYS A 13 -6.36 3.62 -12.76
C CYS A 13 -6.13 2.28 -12.07
N LYS A 14 -6.75 1.23 -12.63
CA LYS A 14 -6.63 -0.13 -12.07
C LYS A 14 -5.20 -0.64 -12.08
N HIS A 15 -4.39 -0.21 -13.04
CA HIS A 15 -2.99 -0.63 -13.07
C HIS A 15 -2.23 -0.14 -11.86
N CYS A 16 -2.57 1.05 -11.38
CA CYS A 16 -1.94 1.61 -10.18
C CYS A 16 -2.25 0.75 -8.96
N THR A 17 -3.52 0.39 -8.78
CA THR A 17 -3.92 -0.44 -7.64
C THR A 17 -3.31 -1.83 -7.73
N HIS A 18 -3.22 -2.38 -8.93
CA HIS A 18 -2.62 -3.69 -9.16
C HIS A 18 -1.13 -3.68 -8.77
N THR A 19 -0.40 -2.66 -9.23
CA THR A 19 1.01 -2.50 -8.92
C THR A 19 1.23 -2.38 -7.41
N ILE A 20 0.44 -1.53 -6.76
CA ILE A 20 0.53 -1.33 -5.32
C ILE A 20 0.27 -2.66 -4.59
N THR A 21 -0.79 -3.36 -4.97
CA THR A 21 -1.14 -4.62 -4.33
C THR A 21 -0.02 -5.65 -4.48
N MET A 22 0.53 -5.79 -5.67
CA MET A 22 1.61 -6.74 -5.90
C MET A 22 2.86 -6.39 -5.11
N GLU A 23 3.29 -5.14 -5.18
CA GLU A 23 4.50 -4.72 -4.51
C GLU A 23 4.41 -4.84 -2.99
N LEU A 24 3.29 -4.42 -2.43
CA LEU A 24 3.10 -4.51 -0.98
C LEU A 24 2.93 -5.95 -0.51
N SER A 25 2.30 -6.79 -1.32
CA SER A 25 2.13 -8.21 -0.98
C SER A 25 3.46 -8.96 -0.89
N GLU A 26 4.49 -8.46 -1.55
CA GLU A 26 5.81 -9.07 -1.50
C GLU A 26 6.56 -8.76 -0.20
N ILE A 27 6.09 -7.81 0.57
CA ILE A 27 6.72 -7.47 1.85
C ILE A 27 6.40 -8.57 2.86
N GLU A 28 7.44 -9.11 3.47
CA GLU A 28 7.27 -10.14 4.48
C GLU A 28 6.50 -9.58 5.67
N GLY A 29 5.42 -10.25 6.04
CA GLY A 29 4.55 -9.82 7.13
C GLY A 29 3.26 -9.19 6.66
N VAL A 30 3.17 -8.78 5.41
CA VAL A 30 1.94 -8.24 4.84
C VAL A 30 1.01 -9.40 4.49
N THR A 31 -0.19 -9.39 5.06
CA THR A 31 -1.16 -10.46 4.85
C THR A 31 -2.28 -10.09 3.89
N ASN A 32 -2.60 -8.81 3.78
CA ASN A 32 -3.65 -8.36 2.87
C ASN A 32 -3.39 -6.91 2.43
N VAL A 33 -3.73 -6.62 1.19
CA VAL A 33 -3.61 -5.27 0.62
C VAL A 33 -4.87 -4.99 -0.18
N GLU A 34 -5.50 -3.87 0.10
CA GLU A 34 -6.67 -3.40 -0.66
C GLU A 34 -6.40 -1.98 -1.13
N ALA A 35 -6.54 -1.76 -2.42
CA ALA A 35 -6.35 -0.45 -3.03
C ALA A 35 -7.59 -0.08 -3.83
N ASP A 36 -8.01 1.16 -3.74
CA ASP A 36 -9.23 1.65 -4.38
C ASP A 36 -8.93 2.86 -5.25
N VAL A 37 -9.34 2.78 -6.51
CA VAL A 37 -9.15 3.87 -7.48
C VAL A 37 -10.07 5.05 -7.16
N MET A 38 -11.29 4.77 -6.75
CA MET A 38 -12.29 5.80 -6.51
C MET A 38 -11.94 6.72 -5.35
N THR A 39 -11.47 6.13 -4.26
CA THR A 39 -11.13 6.87 -3.05
C THR A 39 -9.66 7.18 -2.93
N GLN A 40 -8.83 6.55 -3.76
CA GLN A 40 -7.37 6.65 -3.70
C GLN A 40 -6.80 6.18 -2.36
N LEU A 41 -7.50 5.25 -1.71
CA LEU A 41 -7.08 4.71 -0.43
C LEU A 41 -6.42 3.35 -0.61
N VAL A 42 -5.39 3.10 0.19
CA VAL A 42 -4.68 1.82 0.24
C VAL A 42 -4.76 1.32 1.68
N LYS A 43 -5.39 0.18 1.87
CA LYS A 43 -5.53 -0.44 3.17
C LYS A 43 -4.62 -1.66 3.23
N VAL A 44 -3.75 -1.70 4.21
CA VAL A 44 -2.77 -2.78 4.34
C VAL A 44 -2.92 -3.43 5.71
N THR A 45 -3.06 -4.74 5.72
CA THR A 45 -3.06 -5.54 6.94
C THR A 45 -1.72 -6.26 7.01
N PHE A 46 -1.00 -6.10 8.10
CA PHE A 46 0.34 -6.64 8.25
C PHE A 46 0.63 -7.05 9.68
N ASP A 47 1.69 -7.82 9.83
CA ASP A 47 2.21 -8.24 11.13
C ASP A 47 3.74 -8.18 11.07
N ALA A 48 4.41 -8.41 12.19
CA ALA A 48 5.86 -8.44 12.19
C ALA A 48 6.37 -9.49 11.20
N PRO A 49 7.46 -9.23 10.47
CA PRO A 49 8.39 -8.11 10.59
C PRO A 49 8.04 -6.85 9.79
N ALA A 50 6.90 -6.82 9.12
CA ALA A 50 6.48 -5.63 8.38
C ALA A 50 6.18 -4.47 9.32
N THR A 51 6.46 -3.26 8.86
CA THR A 51 6.19 -2.03 9.61
C THR A 51 5.58 -1.00 8.69
N GLU A 52 4.94 0.01 9.28
CA GLU A 52 4.40 1.12 8.50
C GLU A 52 5.48 1.82 7.69
N GLN A 53 6.67 1.97 8.25
CA GLN A 53 7.78 2.62 7.55
C GLN A 53 8.16 1.88 6.28
N ILE A 54 8.26 0.55 6.36
CA ILE A 54 8.57 -0.28 5.20
C ILE A 54 7.50 -0.12 4.12
N ILE A 55 6.23 -0.12 4.54
CA ILE A 55 5.12 0.03 3.61
C ILE A 55 5.17 1.39 2.91
N LYS A 56 5.38 2.46 3.67
CA LYS A 56 5.49 3.81 3.10
C LYS A 56 6.68 3.93 2.17
N ASP A 57 7.82 3.37 2.55
CA ASP A 57 9.01 3.40 1.72
C ASP A 57 8.78 2.67 0.39
N THR A 58 8.11 1.54 0.44
CA THR A 58 7.79 0.77 -0.77
C THR A 58 6.84 1.57 -1.67
N LEU A 59 5.84 2.20 -1.10
CA LEU A 59 4.92 3.04 -1.88
C LEU A 59 5.67 4.18 -2.56
N ALA A 60 6.60 4.80 -1.88
CA ALA A 60 7.41 5.87 -2.47
C ALA A 60 8.30 5.36 -3.59
N GLU A 61 8.88 4.17 -3.43
CA GLU A 61 9.75 3.57 -4.43
C GLU A 61 9.04 3.29 -5.75
N ILE A 62 7.78 2.94 -5.68
CA ILE A 62 7.00 2.63 -6.88
C ILE A 62 6.23 3.84 -7.43
N ASN A 63 6.59 5.04 -6.97
CA ASN A 63 6.00 6.32 -7.39
C ASN A 63 4.56 6.51 -6.95
N TYR A 64 4.17 5.88 -5.86
CA TYR A 64 2.84 6.05 -5.25
C TYR A 64 2.97 6.45 -3.79
N PRO A 65 3.63 7.58 -3.49
CA PRO A 65 3.86 7.96 -2.09
C PRO A 65 2.55 8.24 -1.37
N ALA A 66 2.49 7.80 -0.12
CA ALA A 66 1.35 8.08 0.73
C ALA A 66 1.33 9.55 1.10
N ALA A 67 0.15 10.17 1.07
CA ALA A 67 -0.01 11.58 1.40
C ALA A 67 -0.04 11.82 2.92
N ASN A 68 -0.28 10.78 3.69
CA ASN A 68 -0.39 10.88 5.15
C ASN A 68 0.60 10.01 5.90
#